data_55c9d6325631d28e59e61d00bed23655
#
_entry.id   55c9d6325631d28e59e61d00bed23655
#
_cell.length_a   1.000
_cell.length_b   1.000
_cell.length_c   1.000
_cell.angle_alpha   90.00
_cell.angle_beta   90.00
_cell.angle_gamma   90.00
#
_symmetry.space_group_name_H-M   'P 1'
#
loop_
_entity.id
_entity.type
_entity.pdbx_description
1 polymer ?
#
loop_
_entity_poly.entity_id
_entity_poly.type
_entity_poly.pdbx_seq_one_letter_code
_entity_poly.pdbx_strand_id
1 'polypeptide(L)'
;GYKDYADYSYEASYGRDFTPDDAAALCEAVKPYARQYFGSLYYNEATYADFSADTDLTERELVGLVTQYMPRVSDDAAKAAAYMEKHGLYFMDSAERVSDLGFTTTLDQYNAPFIYLALYGDQNDIQSMFHEFGHYYDAYVNPVPDLLLSVGSLDIFEIHSTGMEALSTGWYEDIYGEDADLARIRFLDSALYTVFSGCLFDEFQRAVYADPTLTPEQISQTFVTIARSYGLRSFGKEFSHYWMQVNHNFESPFYYISYAVSMLVSLQIYEMAENDWAAAADFYNDLVSLGAFDYTYCELLDKVGLECFTDGLPACVPQAVEDMEALCLAWENAA
;
A
#
# COMPACT_ATOMS: atom_id res chain seq x y z
N GLY A 1 22.50 -10.33 -21.73
CA GLY A 1 22.61 -11.01 -20.45
C GLY A 1 22.59 -10.01 -19.32
N TYR A 2 21.97 -10.39 -18.24
CA TYR A 2 21.82 -9.56 -17.05
C TYR A 2 23.08 -9.64 -16.19
N LYS A 3 23.32 -8.59 -15.39
CA LYS A 3 24.46 -8.51 -14.45
C LYS A 3 24.33 -9.56 -13.34
N ASP A 4 23.13 -9.67 -12.79
CA ASP A 4 22.77 -10.59 -11.71
C ASP A 4 21.27 -10.91 -11.73
N TYR A 5 20.78 -11.61 -10.70
CA TYR A 5 19.37 -11.98 -10.60
C TYR A 5 18.46 -10.78 -10.27
N ALA A 6 18.93 -9.77 -9.53
CA ALA A 6 18.16 -8.57 -9.27
C ALA A 6 17.89 -7.80 -10.57
N ASP A 7 18.92 -7.60 -11.40
CA ASP A 7 18.81 -6.98 -12.72
C ASP A 7 17.79 -7.72 -13.60
N TYR A 8 17.87 -9.06 -13.63
CA TYR A 8 16.90 -9.90 -14.37
C TYR A 8 15.47 -9.73 -13.84
N SER A 9 15.28 -9.76 -12.52
CA SER A 9 13.96 -9.67 -11.92
C SER A 9 13.31 -8.31 -12.17
N TYR A 10 14.06 -7.22 -11.99
CA TYR A 10 13.54 -5.87 -12.20
C TYR A 10 13.09 -5.66 -13.66
N GLU A 11 13.93 -6.00 -14.62
CA GLU A 11 13.63 -5.77 -16.04
C GLU A 11 12.71 -6.87 -16.61
N ALA A 12 13.09 -8.16 -16.49
CA ALA A 12 12.41 -9.22 -17.23
C ALA A 12 11.21 -9.82 -16.51
N SER A 13 11.20 -9.83 -15.15
CA SER A 13 10.07 -10.38 -14.40
C SER A 13 9.00 -9.34 -14.12
N TYR A 14 9.40 -8.10 -13.78
CA TYR A 14 8.48 -7.05 -13.37
C TYR A 14 8.30 -5.93 -14.39
N GLY A 15 9.11 -5.87 -15.44
CA GLY A 15 9.01 -4.87 -16.50
C GLY A 15 9.24 -3.44 -16.02
N ARG A 16 10.08 -3.28 -14.98
CA ARG A 16 10.36 -1.98 -14.38
C ARG A 16 11.22 -1.11 -15.27
N ASP A 17 10.95 0.17 -15.26
CA ASP A 17 11.75 1.23 -15.90
C ASP A 17 12.69 1.94 -14.92
N PHE A 18 12.85 1.39 -13.71
CA PHE A 18 13.87 1.75 -12.73
C PHE A 18 14.75 0.54 -12.38
N THR A 19 15.96 0.81 -11.94
CA THR A 19 17.00 -0.21 -11.71
C THR A 19 17.12 -0.61 -10.23
N PRO A 20 17.81 -1.76 -9.93
CA PRO A 20 18.19 -2.08 -8.56
C PRO A 20 19.07 -1.01 -7.89
N ASP A 21 19.84 -0.23 -8.65
CA ASP A 21 20.66 0.86 -8.13
C ASP A 21 19.78 2.08 -7.75
N ASP A 22 18.70 2.36 -8.48
CA ASP A 22 17.71 3.38 -8.12
C ASP A 22 16.98 2.98 -6.82
N ALA A 23 16.55 1.74 -6.72
CA ALA A 23 15.96 1.21 -5.49
C ALA A 23 16.93 1.25 -4.31
N ALA A 24 18.23 0.98 -4.54
CA ALA A 24 19.25 1.12 -3.51
C ALA A 24 19.38 2.57 -3.03
N ALA A 25 19.31 3.54 -3.92
CA ALA A 25 19.34 4.96 -3.57
C ALA A 25 18.11 5.35 -2.72
N LEU A 26 16.92 4.88 -3.09
CA LEU A 26 15.70 5.05 -2.28
C LEU A 26 15.86 4.44 -0.88
N CYS A 27 16.35 3.19 -0.78
CA CYS A 27 16.57 2.51 0.48
C CYS A 27 17.48 3.33 1.41
N GLU A 28 18.56 3.89 0.90
CA GLU A 28 19.45 4.75 1.70
C GLU A 28 18.78 6.07 2.10
N ALA A 29 18.02 6.68 1.20
CA ALA A 29 17.36 7.96 1.43
C ALA A 29 16.25 7.89 2.48
N VAL A 30 15.53 6.78 2.60
CA VAL A 30 14.45 6.60 3.59
C VAL A 30 14.97 6.27 4.99
N LYS A 31 16.19 5.73 5.16
CA LYS A 31 16.72 5.28 6.47
C LYS A 31 16.67 6.31 7.59
N PRO A 32 16.96 7.61 7.39
CA PRO A 32 16.81 8.60 8.44
C PRO A 32 15.40 8.67 9.02
N TYR A 33 14.40 8.65 8.15
CA TYR A 33 12.98 8.70 8.49
C TYR A 33 12.48 7.39 9.09
N ALA A 34 12.93 6.25 8.55
CA ALA A 34 12.66 4.94 9.12
C ALA A 34 13.17 4.83 10.56
N ARG A 35 14.37 5.38 10.85
CA ARG A 35 14.91 5.40 12.23
C ARG A 35 14.09 6.27 13.18
N GLN A 36 13.52 7.37 12.71
CA GLN A 36 12.59 8.20 13.49
C GLN A 36 11.30 7.43 13.74
N TYR A 37 10.69 6.88 12.70
CA TYR A 37 9.46 6.11 12.77
C TYR A 37 9.59 4.90 13.71
N PHE A 38 10.51 3.96 13.46
CA PHE A 38 10.74 2.78 14.30
C PHE A 38 11.35 3.10 15.67
N GLY A 39 11.90 4.30 15.85
CA GLY A 39 12.47 4.75 17.12
C GLY A 39 11.45 5.29 18.11
N SER A 40 10.31 5.82 17.63
CA SER A 40 9.31 6.50 18.46
C SER A 40 7.87 6.29 17.98
N LEU A 41 7.56 6.61 16.71
CA LEU A 41 6.18 6.67 16.24
C LEU A 41 5.52 5.30 16.19
N TYR A 42 6.21 4.29 15.66
CA TYR A 42 5.71 2.91 15.58
C TYR A 42 5.29 2.32 16.92
N TYR A 43 5.88 2.76 18.04
CA TYR A 43 5.55 2.32 19.39
C TYR A 43 4.76 3.37 20.18
N ASN A 44 4.26 4.42 19.53
CA ASN A 44 3.44 5.43 20.18
C ASN A 44 2.10 4.82 20.65
N GLU A 45 1.61 5.23 21.81
CA GLU A 45 0.34 4.71 22.35
C GLU A 45 -0.85 4.99 21.43
N ALA A 46 -0.86 6.14 20.74
CA ALA A 46 -1.89 6.47 19.77
C ALA A 46 -1.97 5.46 18.62
N THR A 47 -0.83 4.89 18.19
CA THR A 47 -0.78 3.89 17.12
C THR A 47 -1.55 2.61 17.47
N TYR A 48 -1.77 2.32 18.75
CA TYR A 48 -2.44 1.09 19.24
C TYR A 48 -3.72 1.39 20.02
N ALA A 49 -4.14 2.64 20.13
CA ALA A 49 -5.32 3.02 20.89
C ALA A 49 -6.59 2.43 20.26
N ASP A 50 -7.54 2.02 21.10
CA ASP A 50 -8.84 1.53 20.64
C ASP A 50 -9.71 2.68 20.11
N PHE A 51 -10.48 2.41 19.07
CA PHE A 51 -11.49 3.33 18.58
C PHE A 51 -12.70 3.35 19.51
N SER A 52 -13.28 4.52 19.75
CA SER A 52 -14.57 4.66 20.43
C SER A 52 -15.74 4.51 19.44
N ALA A 53 -15.50 4.80 18.16
CA ALA A 53 -16.45 4.55 17.08
C ALA A 53 -16.66 3.03 16.87
N ASP A 54 -17.88 2.66 16.46
CA ASP A 54 -18.17 1.28 16.07
C ASP A 54 -17.53 0.97 14.71
N THR A 55 -16.54 0.12 14.72
CA THR A 55 -15.78 -0.30 13.54
C THR A 55 -16.02 -1.77 13.15
N ASP A 56 -16.80 -2.53 13.95
CA ASP A 56 -17.24 -3.90 13.63
C ASP A 56 -18.42 -3.85 12.64
N LEU A 57 -18.11 -3.50 11.40
CA LEU A 57 -19.09 -3.33 10.36
C LEU A 57 -19.41 -4.66 9.65
N THR A 58 -20.71 -4.85 9.38
CA THR A 58 -21.16 -5.95 8.53
C THR A 58 -20.81 -5.74 7.07
N GLU A 59 -20.76 -6.83 6.28
CA GLU A 59 -20.62 -6.80 4.81
C GLU A 59 -21.52 -5.71 4.16
N ARG A 60 -22.77 -5.63 4.60
CA ARG A 60 -23.73 -4.66 4.04
C ARG A 60 -23.36 -3.22 4.38
N GLU A 61 -22.83 -2.96 5.56
CA GLU A 61 -22.41 -1.62 5.99
C GLU A 61 -21.14 -1.20 5.26
N LEU A 62 -20.17 -2.11 5.07
CA LEU A 62 -18.96 -1.86 4.26
C LEU A 62 -19.31 -1.52 2.80
N VAL A 63 -20.19 -2.29 2.16
CA VAL A 63 -20.69 -1.97 0.83
C VAL A 63 -21.44 -0.64 0.81
N GLY A 64 -22.19 -0.35 1.89
CA GLY A 64 -22.88 0.92 2.09
C GLY A 64 -21.92 2.11 2.13
N LEU A 65 -20.75 1.99 2.78
CA LEU A 65 -19.72 3.04 2.77
C LEU A 65 -19.24 3.31 1.33
N VAL A 66 -18.89 2.28 0.58
CA VAL A 66 -18.45 2.45 -0.81
C VAL A 66 -19.52 3.14 -1.65
N THR A 67 -20.79 2.68 -1.61
CA THR A 67 -21.88 3.30 -2.39
C THR A 67 -22.17 4.73 -1.96
N GLN A 68 -21.91 5.10 -0.68
CA GLN A 68 -22.10 6.44 -0.16
C GLN A 68 -20.99 7.41 -0.62
N TYR A 69 -19.72 6.96 -0.63
CA TYR A 69 -18.59 7.85 -0.85
C TYR A 69 -18.11 7.93 -2.30
N MET A 70 -18.28 6.88 -3.10
CA MET A 70 -17.81 6.88 -4.49
C MET A 70 -18.41 7.98 -5.38
N PRO A 71 -19.67 8.43 -5.19
CA PRO A 71 -20.17 9.61 -5.91
C PRO A 71 -19.41 10.91 -5.65
N ARG A 72 -18.63 10.98 -4.57
CA ARG A 72 -17.78 12.15 -4.28
C ARG A 72 -16.46 12.08 -5.09
N VAL A 73 -16.03 10.88 -5.48
CA VAL A 73 -14.80 10.68 -6.28
C VAL A 73 -15.08 10.99 -7.75
N SER A 74 -16.04 10.28 -8.36
CA SER A 74 -16.44 10.51 -9.75
C SER A 74 -17.76 9.82 -10.10
N ASP A 75 -18.34 10.20 -11.24
CA ASP A 75 -19.50 9.50 -11.81
C ASP A 75 -19.18 8.04 -12.18
N ASP A 76 -17.94 7.75 -12.58
CA ASP A 76 -17.53 6.39 -12.96
C ASP A 76 -17.25 5.52 -11.73
N ALA A 77 -16.67 6.08 -10.67
CA ALA A 77 -16.55 5.40 -9.37
C ALA A 77 -17.93 5.09 -8.78
N ALA A 78 -18.90 6.02 -8.88
CA ALA A 78 -20.28 5.79 -8.48
C ALA A 78 -20.95 4.65 -9.26
N LYS A 79 -20.73 4.58 -10.58
CA LYS A 79 -21.25 3.49 -11.42
C LYS A 79 -20.61 2.15 -11.07
N ALA A 80 -19.31 2.12 -10.82
CA ALA A 80 -18.58 0.92 -10.39
C ALA A 80 -19.14 0.37 -9.07
N ALA A 81 -19.34 1.24 -8.07
CA ALA A 81 -19.93 0.87 -6.78
C ALA A 81 -21.36 0.35 -6.92
N ALA A 82 -22.20 1.04 -7.69
CA ALA A 82 -23.57 0.61 -7.95
C ALA A 82 -23.63 -0.72 -8.74
N TYR A 83 -22.67 -0.97 -9.63
CA TYR A 83 -22.56 -2.23 -10.36
C TYR A 83 -22.17 -3.38 -9.43
N MET A 84 -21.16 -3.14 -8.56
CA MET A 84 -20.73 -4.10 -7.54
C MET A 84 -21.90 -4.53 -6.64
N GLU A 85 -22.61 -3.56 -6.04
CA GLU A 85 -23.73 -3.83 -5.14
C GLU A 85 -24.88 -4.54 -5.86
N LYS A 86 -25.29 -4.03 -7.03
CA LYS A 86 -26.42 -4.58 -7.81
C LYS A 86 -26.23 -6.03 -8.21
N HIS A 87 -25.01 -6.43 -8.52
CA HIS A 87 -24.70 -7.77 -9.02
C HIS A 87 -24.11 -8.69 -7.94
N GLY A 88 -23.91 -8.20 -6.70
CA GLY A 88 -23.30 -8.96 -5.60
C GLY A 88 -21.88 -9.43 -5.94
N LEU A 89 -21.07 -8.53 -6.52
CA LEU A 89 -19.71 -8.83 -6.97
C LEU A 89 -18.70 -8.71 -5.83
N TYR A 90 -19.04 -9.31 -4.71
CA TYR A 90 -18.22 -9.37 -3.51
C TYR A 90 -18.59 -10.59 -2.67
N PHE A 91 -17.66 -11.02 -1.84
CA PHE A 91 -17.89 -12.00 -0.77
C PHE A 91 -17.07 -11.58 0.45
N MET A 92 -17.73 -11.45 1.59
CA MET A 92 -17.12 -11.08 2.85
C MET A 92 -17.65 -11.99 3.95
N ASP A 93 -16.77 -12.52 4.79
CA ASP A 93 -17.16 -13.30 5.96
C ASP A 93 -16.06 -13.20 7.03
N SER A 94 -16.39 -13.56 8.28
CA SER A 94 -15.45 -13.51 9.40
C SER A 94 -14.17 -14.31 9.10
N ALA A 95 -13.01 -13.73 9.38
CA ALA A 95 -11.70 -14.36 9.25
C ALA A 95 -11.56 -15.70 10.03
N GLU A 96 -12.41 -15.92 11.06
CA GLU A 96 -12.50 -17.21 11.76
C GLU A 96 -13.11 -18.32 10.91
N ARG A 97 -13.87 -17.98 9.87
CA ARG A 97 -14.63 -18.92 9.03
C ARG A 97 -14.08 -19.10 7.63
N VAL A 98 -13.30 -18.16 7.16
CA VAL A 98 -12.78 -18.14 5.78
C VAL A 98 -11.26 -18.00 5.77
N SER A 99 -10.65 -18.12 4.59
CA SER A 99 -9.20 -17.85 4.45
C SER A 99 -8.91 -16.39 4.78
N ASP A 100 -7.90 -16.19 5.60
CA ASP A 100 -7.39 -14.89 6.03
C ASP A 100 -6.69 -14.17 4.85
N LEU A 101 -7.50 -13.62 3.96
CA LEU A 101 -7.08 -12.95 2.72
C LEU A 101 -8.01 -11.79 2.39
N GLY A 102 -7.48 -10.77 1.71
CA GLY A 102 -8.22 -9.78 0.95
C GLY A 102 -7.66 -9.76 -0.47
N PHE A 103 -8.52 -9.73 -1.46
CA PHE A 103 -8.10 -9.57 -2.84
C PHE A 103 -9.26 -9.17 -3.76
N THR A 104 -8.90 -8.48 -4.83
CA THR A 104 -9.79 -8.26 -5.98
C THR A 104 -9.31 -9.07 -7.18
N THR A 105 -10.23 -9.71 -7.85
CA THR A 105 -9.95 -10.48 -9.08
C THR A 105 -11.00 -10.17 -10.14
N THR A 106 -10.73 -10.54 -11.39
CA THR A 106 -11.71 -10.44 -12.48
C THR A 106 -12.32 -11.80 -12.76
N LEU A 107 -13.65 -11.83 -12.83
CA LEU A 107 -14.39 -12.98 -13.32
C LEU A 107 -14.34 -12.97 -14.85
N ASP A 108 -13.36 -13.63 -15.43
CA ASP A 108 -12.98 -13.56 -16.86
C ASP A 108 -14.15 -13.71 -17.82
N GLN A 109 -15.00 -14.70 -17.58
CA GLN A 109 -16.15 -14.97 -18.46
C GLN A 109 -17.12 -13.79 -18.55
N TYR A 110 -17.18 -12.96 -17.52
CA TYR A 110 -18.12 -11.84 -17.40
C TYR A 110 -17.41 -10.49 -17.55
N ASN A 111 -16.08 -10.49 -17.60
CA ASN A 111 -15.25 -9.29 -17.51
C ASN A 111 -15.71 -8.37 -16.37
N ALA A 112 -15.92 -8.97 -15.21
CA ALA A 112 -16.45 -8.31 -14.04
C ALA A 112 -15.48 -8.46 -12.86
N PRO A 113 -15.06 -7.37 -12.23
CA PRO A 113 -14.25 -7.45 -11.01
C PRO A 113 -15.06 -8.01 -9.84
N PHE A 114 -14.39 -8.64 -8.89
CA PHE A 114 -14.98 -9.28 -7.72
C PHE A 114 -14.07 -9.11 -6.51
N ILE A 115 -14.63 -8.65 -5.40
CA ILE A 115 -13.92 -8.46 -4.12
C ILE A 115 -14.14 -9.67 -3.20
N TYR A 116 -13.06 -10.16 -2.59
CA TYR A 116 -13.08 -11.10 -1.49
C TYR A 116 -12.40 -10.48 -0.27
N LEU A 117 -13.06 -10.50 0.90
CA LEU A 117 -12.51 -10.01 2.16
C LEU A 117 -12.80 -10.97 3.32
N ALA A 118 -11.77 -11.27 4.10
CA ALA A 118 -11.91 -11.83 5.44
C ALA A 118 -12.05 -10.69 6.46
N LEU A 119 -13.14 -10.69 7.23
CA LEU A 119 -13.45 -9.62 8.18
C LEU A 119 -12.95 -9.94 9.58
N TYR A 120 -12.28 -8.99 10.20
CA TYR A 120 -11.75 -9.06 11.57
C TYR A 120 -12.65 -8.40 12.60
N GLY A 121 -13.59 -7.54 12.16
CA GLY A 121 -14.47 -6.77 13.04
C GLY A 121 -13.79 -5.54 13.62
N ASP A 122 -12.89 -4.91 12.87
CA ASP A 122 -12.19 -3.71 13.31
C ASP A 122 -12.01 -2.68 12.17
N GLN A 123 -11.34 -1.57 12.46
CA GLN A 123 -11.13 -0.48 11.48
C GLN A 123 -10.34 -0.91 10.22
N ASN A 124 -9.58 -2.00 10.31
CA ASN A 124 -8.84 -2.50 9.14
C ASN A 124 -9.79 -3.02 8.06
N ASP A 125 -10.97 -3.52 8.42
CA ASP A 125 -11.98 -3.96 7.45
C ASP A 125 -12.47 -2.79 6.59
N ILE A 126 -12.62 -1.60 7.19
CA ILE A 126 -13.02 -0.37 6.48
C ILE A 126 -11.92 0.05 5.50
N GLN A 127 -10.67 0.06 5.96
CA GLN A 127 -9.52 0.41 5.13
C GLN A 127 -9.35 -0.60 3.99
N SER A 128 -9.41 -1.90 4.30
CA SER A 128 -9.32 -2.99 3.31
C SER A 128 -10.44 -2.92 2.28
N MET A 129 -11.66 -2.54 2.68
CA MET A 129 -12.76 -2.35 1.73
C MET A 129 -12.48 -1.23 0.72
N PHE A 130 -11.92 -0.10 1.15
CA PHE A 130 -11.52 0.97 0.23
C PHE A 130 -10.33 0.56 -0.64
N HIS A 131 -9.36 -0.16 -0.07
CA HIS A 131 -8.24 -0.74 -0.81
C HIS A 131 -8.73 -1.64 -1.95
N GLU A 132 -9.50 -2.66 -1.63
CA GLU A 132 -10.02 -3.60 -2.63
C GLU A 132 -10.96 -2.92 -3.64
N PHE A 133 -11.69 -1.90 -3.19
CA PHE A 133 -12.49 -1.12 -4.13
C PHE A 133 -11.64 -0.28 -5.08
N GLY A 134 -10.45 0.15 -4.70
CA GLY A 134 -9.49 0.79 -5.61
C GLY A 134 -9.11 -0.12 -6.78
N HIS A 135 -8.76 -1.38 -6.49
CA HIS A 135 -8.54 -2.42 -7.52
C HIS A 135 -9.80 -2.72 -8.33
N TYR A 136 -10.95 -2.80 -7.65
CA TYR A 136 -12.24 -3.02 -8.32
C TYR A 136 -12.55 -1.91 -9.30
N TYR A 137 -12.31 -0.67 -8.93
CA TYR A 137 -12.56 0.50 -9.75
C TYR A 137 -11.66 0.52 -10.98
N ASP A 138 -10.35 0.27 -10.81
CA ASP A 138 -9.43 0.11 -11.94
C ASP A 138 -9.91 -0.98 -12.92
N ALA A 139 -10.18 -2.19 -12.42
CA ALA A 139 -10.63 -3.30 -13.26
C ALA A 139 -11.99 -3.06 -13.93
N TYR A 140 -12.84 -2.21 -13.35
CA TYR A 140 -14.13 -1.81 -13.93
C TYR A 140 -13.97 -0.83 -15.09
N VAL A 141 -13.08 0.16 -14.98
CA VAL A 141 -12.89 1.19 -16.02
C VAL A 141 -11.87 0.79 -17.07
N ASN A 142 -10.92 -0.08 -16.72
CA ASN A 142 -9.86 -0.60 -17.59
C ASN A 142 -10.01 -2.12 -17.83
N PRO A 143 -11.09 -2.57 -18.47
CA PRO A 143 -11.30 -3.99 -18.70
C PRO A 143 -10.20 -4.57 -19.59
N VAL A 144 -9.57 -5.65 -19.13
CA VAL A 144 -8.46 -6.30 -19.86
C VAL A 144 -9.01 -7.15 -20.99
N PRO A 145 -8.66 -6.86 -22.26
CA PRO A 145 -9.22 -7.59 -23.41
C PRO A 145 -8.78 -9.07 -23.49
N ASP A 146 -7.57 -9.37 -23.01
CA ASP A 146 -7.00 -10.70 -23.01
C ASP A 146 -6.03 -10.88 -21.83
N LEU A 147 -6.53 -11.49 -20.75
CA LEU A 147 -5.78 -11.76 -19.52
C LEU A 147 -4.55 -12.65 -19.72
N LEU A 148 -4.53 -13.48 -20.77
CA LEU A 148 -3.39 -14.37 -21.04
C LEU A 148 -2.22 -13.64 -21.70
N LEU A 149 -2.47 -12.50 -22.33
CA LEU A 149 -1.47 -11.73 -23.08
C LEU A 149 -1.11 -10.40 -22.42
N SER A 150 -1.88 -9.97 -21.42
CA SER A 150 -1.67 -8.69 -20.76
C SER A 150 -0.84 -8.88 -19.48
N VAL A 151 0.31 -8.24 -19.44
CA VAL A 151 1.17 -8.18 -18.24
C VAL A 151 1.14 -6.72 -17.76
N GLY A 152 0.40 -6.46 -16.70
CA GLY A 152 0.36 -5.13 -16.10
C GLY A 152 1.50 -4.92 -15.10
N SER A 153 1.85 -3.67 -14.85
CA SER A 153 2.85 -3.30 -13.84
C SER A 153 2.28 -3.47 -12.43
N LEU A 154 2.87 -4.37 -11.66
CA LEU A 154 2.52 -4.57 -10.24
C LEU A 154 2.81 -3.31 -9.42
N ASP A 155 3.81 -2.52 -9.82
CA ASP A 155 4.15 -1.25 -9.19
C ASP A 155 3.05 -0.19 -9.39
N ILE A 156 2.15 -0.37 -10.39
CA ILE A 156 1.01 0.52 -10.67
C ILE A 156 -0.29 -0.02 -10.05
N PHE A 157 -0.54 -1.32 -10.08
CA PHE A 157 -1.79 -1.88 -9.55
C PHE A 157 -2.05 -1.47 -8.10
N GLU A 158 -1.00 -1.47 -7.27
CA GLU A 158 -1.12 -1.06 -5.87
C GLU A 158 -1.31 0.46 -5.70
N ILE A 159 -0.99 1.28 -6.71
CA ILE A 159 -1.29 2.72 -6.67
C ILE A 159 -2.80 2.96 -6.65
N HIS A 160 -3.56 2.17 -7.40
CA HIS A 160 -5.01 2.33 -7.49
C HIS A 160 -5.69 2.00 -6.14
N SER A 161 -5.26 0.93 -5.47
CA SER A 161 -5.79 0.51 -4.18
C SER A 161 -5.36 1.44 -3.04
N THR A 162 -4.07 1.65 -2.88
CA THR A 162 -3.53 2.50 -1.81
C THR A 162 -3.84 3.99 -2.02
N GLY A 163 -4.01 4.43 -3.27
CA GLY A 163 -4.49 5.76 -3.61
C GLY A 163 -5.95 5.99 -3.19
N MET A 164 -6.81 4.97 -3.29
CA MET A 164 -8.17 5.04 -2.75
C MET A 164 -8.17 5.09 -1.21
N GLU A 165 -7.27 4.36 -0.55
CA GLU A 165 -7.07 4.50 0.90
C GLU A 165 -6.67 5.93 1.27
N ALA A 166 -5.73 6.53 0.54
CA ALA A 166 -5.29 7.91 0.76
C ALA A 166 -6.44 8.90 0.60
N LEU A 167 -7.28 8.78 -0.43
CA LEU A 167 -8.47 9.60 -0.61
C LEU A 167 -9.50 9.41 0.50
N SER A 168 -9.61 8.20 1.05
CA SER A 168 -10.60 7.89 2.10
C SER A 168 -10.35 8.66 3.39
N THR A 169 -9.13 9.15 3.62
CA THR A 169 -8.79 9.99 4.79
C THR A 169 -9.64 11.25 4.88
N GLY A 170 -10.07 11.79 3.74
CA GLY A 170 -10.98 12.94 3.68
C GLY A 170 -12.42 12.64 4.11
N TRP A 171 -12.76 11.40 4.45
CA TRP A 171 -14.07 11.00 4.97
C TRP A 171 -14.02 10.57 6.43
N TYR A 172 -12.86 10.59 7.06
CA TYR A 172 -12.66 10.03 8.40
C TYR A 172 -13.47 10.74 9.48
N GLU A 173 -13.75 12.05 9.36
CA GLU A 173 -14.67 12.74 10.26
C GLU A 173 -16.10 12.19 10.14
N ASP A 174 -16.54 11.88 8.93
CA ASP A 174 -17.88 11.32 8.71
C ASP A 174 -17.97 9.85 9.21
N ILE A 175 -16.87 9.07 9.08
CA ILE A 175 -16.82 7.63 9.41
C ILE A 175 -16.54 7.39 10.89
N TYR A 176 -15.53 8.07 11.44
CA TYR A 176 -14.99 7.82 12.77
C TYR A 176 -15.31 8.91 13.80
N GLY A 177 -15.88 10.06 13.37
CA GLY A 177 -16.24 11.15 14.28
C GLY A 177 -15.05 11.68 15.06
N GLU A 178 -15.10 11.55 16.40
CA GLU A 178 -14.03 12.03 17.30
C GLU A 178 -12.72 11.24 17.16
N ASP A 179 -12.75 10.05 16.56
CA ASP A 179 -11.58 9.21 16.31
C ASP A 179 -10.94 9.45 14.93
N ALA A 180 -11.35 10.47 14.18
CA ALA A 180 -10.82 10.73 12.83
C ALA A 180 -9.30 10.91 12.80
N ASP A 181 -8.72 11.61 13.77
CA ASP A 181 -7.26 11.78 13.87
C ASP A 181 -6.56 10.46 14.22
N LEU A 182 -7.21 9.60 15.04
CA LEU A 182 -6.70 8.27 15.32
C LEU A 182 -6.69 7.40 14.04
N ALA A 183 -7.72 7.50 13.21
CA ALA A 183 -7.77 6.82 11.91
C ALA A 183 -6.67 7.33 10.96
N ARG A 184 -6.37 8.65 10.95
CA ARG A 184 -5.24 9.19 10.19
C ARG A 184 -3.89 8.68 10.69
N ILE A 185 -3.70 8.59 12.02
CA ILE A 185 -2.50 7.98 12.60
C ILE A 185 -2.34 6.53 12.09
N ARG A 186 -3.42 5.74 12.07
CA ARG A 186 -3.40 4.36 11.55
C ARG A 186 -3.04 4.29 10.07
N PHE A 187 -3.62 5.17 9.25
CA PHE A 187 -3.28 5.25 7.84
C PHE A 187 -1.80 5.59 7.63
N LEU A 188 -1.29 6.63 8.31
CA LEU A 188 0.11 7.03 8.21
C LEU A 188 1.06 5.96 8.76
N ASP A 189 0.69 5.25 9.84
CA ASP A 189 1.45 4.12 10.37
C ASP A 189 1.57 3.01 9.33
N SER A 190 0.45 2.60 8.73
CA SER A 190 0.43 1.59 7.66
C SER A 190 1.26 2.02 6.44
N ALA A 191 1.10 3.26 6.00
CA ALA A 191 1.80 3.80 4.84
C ALA A 191 3.33 3.87 5.06
N LEU A 192 3.77 4.44 6.19
CA LEU A 192 5.19 4.53 6.54
C LEU A 192 5.81 3.15 6.77
N TYR A 193 5.10 2.25 7.44
CA TYR A 193 5.53 0.87 7.59
C TYR A 193 5.73 0.19 6.23
N THR A 194 4.80 0.37 5.30
CA THR A 194 4.85 -0.20 3.95
C THR A 194 6.05 0.31 3.16
N VAL A 195 6.31 1.63 3.17
CA VAL A 195 7.50 2.21 2.51
C VAL A 195 8.79 1.64 3.11
N PHE A 196 8.90 1.66 4.44
CA PHE A 196 10.16 1.28 5.09
C PHE A 196 10.40 -0.23 5.07
N SER A 197 9.36 -1.05 5.23
CA SER A 197 9.48 -2.50 5.13
C SER A 197 9.75 -2.97 3.69
N GLY A 198 9.11 -2.35 2.69
CA GLY A 198 9.37 -2.63 1.28
C GLY A 198 10.82 -2.37 0.90
N CYS A 199 11.36 -1.21 1.29
CA CYS A 199 12.78 -0.89 1.11
C CYS A 199 13.71 -1.85 1.88
N LEU A 200 13.37 -2.18 3.13
CA LEU A 200 14.16 -3.11 3.96
C LEU A 200 14.25 -4.49 3.29
N PHE A 201 13.13 -5.03 2.83
CA PHE A 201 13.12 -6.36 2.21
C PHE A 201 13.78 -6.36 0.84
N ASP A 202 13.68 -5.30 0.07
CA ASP A 202 14.43 -5.19 -1.18
C ASP A 202 15.95 -5.18 -0.94
N GLU A 203 16.42 -4.35 0.00
CA GLU A 203 17.84 -4.32 0.37
C GLU A 203 18.32 -5.69 0.89
N PHE A 204 17.49 -6.37 1.68
CA PHE A 204 17.77 -7.72 2.16
C PHE A 204 17.88 -8.72 1.01
N GLN A 205 16.93 -8.72 0.09
CA GLN A 205 16.92 -9.63 -1.05
C GLN A 205 18.12 -9.37 -1.98
N ARG A 206 18.43 -8.11 -2.29
CA ARG A 206 19.62 -7.77 -3.07
C ARG A 206 20.89 -8.32 -2.42
N ALA A 207 21.04 -8.17 -1.10
CA ALA A 207 22.20 -8.69 -0.38
C ALA A 207 22.30 -10.21 -0.38
N VAL A 208 21.17 -10.90 -0.21
CA VAL A 208 21.15 -12.39 -0.14
C VAL A 208 21.27 -13.03 -1.51
N TYR A 209 20.57 -12.50 -2.50
CA TYR A 209 20.63 -13.04 -3.87
C TYR A 209 21.96 -12.76 -4.60
N ALA A 210 22.73 -11.76 -4.12
CA ALA A 210 24.07 -11.51 -4.65
C ALA A 210 25.11 -12.56 -4.23
N ASP A 211 24.89 -13.31 -3.14
CA ASP A 211 25.79 -14.34 -2.66
C ASP A 211 25.05 -15.67 -2.38
N PRO A 212 24.97 -16.59 -3.35
CA PRO A 212 24.30 -17.87 -3.19
C PRO A 212 25.02 -18.85 -2.25
N THR A 213 26.16 -18.47 -1.66
CA THR A 213 26.95 -19.31 -0.74
C THR A 213 26.62 -19.06 0.73
N LEU A 214 25.77 -18.08 1.05
CA LEU A 214 25.38 -17.75 2.41
C LEU A 214 24.71 -18.93 3.13
N THR A 215 25.12 -19.18 4.37
CA THR A 215 24.42 -20.14 5.23
C THR A 215 23.13 -19.50 5.81
N PRO A 216 22.17 -20.30 6.29
CA PRO A 216 20.95 -19.76 6.94
C PRO A 216 21.25 -18.81 8.10
N GLU A 217 22.32 -19.05 8.85
CA GLU A 217 22.75 -18.18 9.95
C GLU A 217 23.28 -16.84 9.43
N GLN A 218 24.02 -16.86 8.32
CA GLN A 218 24.51 -15.65 7.67
C GLN A 218 23.37 -14.85 7.07
N ILE A 219 22.38 -15.49 6.45
CA ILE A 219 21.16 -14.84 5.92
C ILE A 219 20.42 -14.13 7.07
N SER A 220 20.19 -14.84 8.18
CA SER A 220 19.54 -14.26 9.38
C SER A 220 20.34 -13.09 9.97
N GLN A 221 21.67 -13.18 9.96
CA GLN A 221 22.53 -12.08 10.43
C GLN A 221 22.47 -10.87 9.47
N THR A 222 22.42 -11.10 8.17
CA THR A 222 22.23 -10.05 7.14
C THR A 222 20.91 -9.33 7.38
N PHE A 223 19.81 -10.07 7.55
CA PHE A 223 18.50 -9.50 7.86
C PHE A 223 18.53 -8.59 9.10
N VAL A 224 19.07 -9.09 10.22
CA VAL A 224 19.18 -8.32 11.46
C VAL A 224 20.03 -7.06 11.27
N THR A 225 21.10 -7.15 10.49
CA THR A 225 21.99 -6.00 10.24
C THR A 225 21.26 -4.90 9.46
N ILE A 226 20.55 -5.28 8.40
CA ILE A 226 19.76 -4.37 7.59
C ILE A 226 18.60 -3.79 8.42
N ALA A 227 17.83 -4.62 9.11
CA ALA A 227 16.72 -4.16 9.94
C ALA A 227 17.16 -3.10 10.98
N ARG A 228 18.33 -3.29 11.60
CA ARG A 228 18.91 -2.30 12.51
C ARG A 228 19.27 -0.99 11.83
N SER A 229 19.67 -1.01 10.57
CA SER A 229 19.99 0.22 9.83
C SER A 229 18.76 1.09 9.59
N TYR A 230 17.56 0.48 9.55
CA TYR A 230 16.25 1.16 9.51
C TYR A 230 15.73 1.59 10.90
N GLY A 231 16.43 1.25 11.98
CA GLY A 231 16.02 1.66 13.33
C GLY A 231 15.26 0.59 14.12
N LEU A 232 14.98 -0.57 13.52
CA LEU A 232 14.36 -1.68 14.22
C LEU A 232 15.32 -2.19 15.32
N ARG A 233 14.90 -2.06 16.58
CA ARG A 233 15.70 -2.40 17.76
C ARG A 233 15.14 -3.64 18.42
N SER A 234 16.00 -4.58 18.76
CA SER A 234 15.74 -5.64 19.74
C SER A 234 14.40 -6.37 19.64
N PHE A 235 14.32 -7.21 18.68
CA PHE A 235 13.35 -8.28 18.71
C PHE A 235 14.04 -9.54 19.28
N GLY A 236 13.29 -10.42 19.95
CA GLY A 236 13.80 -11.68 20.48
C GLY A 236 14.48 -12.54 19.40
N LYS A 237 14.94 -13.73 19.79
CA LYS A 237 15.62 -14.65 18.86
C LYS A 237 14.77 -14.99 17.60
N GLU A 238 13.45 -14.93 17.72
CA GLU A 238 12.50 -15.19 16.62
C GLU A 238 12.58 -14.15 15.51
N PHE A 239 12.85 -12.90 15.83
CA PHE A 239 12.95 -11.83 14.83
C PHE A 239 14.05 -12.08 13.80
N SER A 240 15.17 -12.68 14.19
CA SER A 240 16.24 -13.00 13.24
C SER A 240 15.82 -13.93 12.10
N HIS A 241 14.67 -14.60 12.25
CA HIS A 241 14.09 -15.54 11.31
C HIS A 241 12.79 -15.01 10.67
N TYR A 242 12.39 -13.77 10.98
CA TYR A 242 11.15 -13.19 10.46
C TYR A 242 11.11 -13.16 8.92
N TRP A 243 12.27 -12.99 8.26
CA TRP A 243 12.38 -13.06 6.82
C TRP A 243 11.83 -14.36 6.20
N MET A 244 11.78 -15.48 6.98
CA MET A 244 11.23 -16.76 6.52
C MET A 244 9.69 -16.77 6.51
N GLN A 245 9.04 -15.85 7.20
CA GLN A 245 7.58 -15.73 7.23
C GLN A 245 7.03 -14.91 6.08
N VAL A 246 7.90 -14.16 5.38
CA VAL A 246 7.52 -13.36 4.22
C VAL A 246 7.66 -14.22 2.96
N ASN A 247 6.53 -14.75 2.50
CA ASN A 247 6.47 -15.67 1.34
C ASN A 247 7.09 -15.07 0.08
N HIS A 248 6.94 -13.78 -0.13
CA HIS A 248 7.50 -13.05 -1.27
C HIS A 248 9.02 -13.19 -1.39
N ASN A 249 9.74 -13.42 -0.30
CA ASN A 249 11.19 -13.68 -0.37
C ASN A 249 11.55 -14.93 -1.16
N PHE A 250 10.60 -15.85 -1.36
CA PHE A 250 10.79 -17.14 -2.01
C PHE A 250 9.96 -17.31 -3.28
N GLU A 251 8.69 -16.91 -3.23
CA GLU A 251 7.74 -17.14 -4.32
C GLU A 251 7.80 -16.04 -5.39
N SER A 252 8.09 -14.80 -4.95
CA SER A 252 8.13 -13.61 -5.80
C SER A 252 9.28 -12.68 -5.40
N PRO A 253 10.55 -13.11 -5.53
CA PRO A 253 11.69 -12.29 -5.16
C PRO A 253 11.66 -10.92 -5.86
N PHE A 254 12.01 -9.86 -5.12
CA PHE A 254 11.98 -8.47 -5.56
C PHE A 254 10.60 -7.88 -5.86
N TYR A 255 9.52 -8.58 -5.48
CA TYR A 255 8.17 -8.01 -5.53
C TYR A 255 7.94 -6.94 -4.44
N TYR A 256 8.51 -7.15 -3.26
CA TYR A 256 8.16 -6.37 -2.06
C TYR A 256 8.42 -4.87 -2.19
N ILE A 257 9.35 -4.45 -3.05
CA ILE A 257 9.59 -3.03 -3.36
C ILE A 257 8.39 -2.38 -4.08
N SER A 258 7.54 -3.14 -4.79
CA SER A 258 6.33 -2.63 -5.44
C SER A 258 5.41 -1.95 -4.41
N TYR A 259 5.24 -2.54 -3.24
CA TYR A 259 4.46 -1.94 -2.17
C TYR A 259 5.03 -0.57 -1.72
N ALA A 260 6.36 -0.48 -1.60
CA ALA A 260 6.99 0.76 -1.20
C ALA A 260 6.80 1.86 -2.25
N VAL A 261 7.09 1.57 -3.53
CA VAL A 261 7.03 2.58 -4.59
C VAL A 261 5.59 3.00 -4.89
N SER A 262 4.61 2.08 -4.82
CA SER A 262 3.20 2.41 -4.93
C SER A 262 2.75 3.32 -3.79
N MET A 263 3.18 3.02 -2.56
CA MET A 263 2.82 3.83 -1.39
C MET A 263 3.42 5.24 -1.44
N LEU A 264 4.57 5.45 -2.09
CA LEU A 264 5.10 6.81 -2.33
C LEU A 264 4.11 7.67 -3.15
N VAL A 265 3.43 7.07 -4.11
CA VAL A 265 2.39 7.76 -4.88
C VAL A 265 1.17 8.05 -4.02
N SER A 266 0.76 7.09 -3.20
CA SER A 266 -0.38 7.25 -2.30
C SER A 266 -0.16 8.33 -1.24
N LEU A 267 1.05 8.46 -0.72
CA LEU A 267 1.41 9.57 0.17
C LEU A 267 1.36 10.93 -0.54
N GLN A 268 1.71 11.02 -1.83
CA GLN A 268 1.52 12.25 -2.60
C GLN A 268 0.02 12.57 -2.80
N ILE A 269 -0.82 11.55 -3.03
CA ILE A 269 -2.28 11.71 -3.11
C ILE A 269 -2.84 12.16 -1.75
N TYR A 270 -2.37 11.58 -0.64
CA TYR A 270 -2.73 11.99 0.72
C TYR A 270 -2.41 13.47 0.96
N GLU A 271 -1.21 13.91 0.62
CA GLU A 271 -0.81 15.32 0.76
C GLU A 271 -1.67 16.25 -0.12
N MET A 272 -2.04 15.84 -1.34
CA MET A 272 -2.99 16.56 -2.16
C MET A 272 -4.36 16.65 -1.49
N ALA A 273 -4.86 15.53 -0.92
CA ALA A 273 -6.17 15.45 -0.30
C ALA A 273 -6.28 16.34 0.95
N GLU A 274 -5.22 16.41 1.75
CA GLU A 274 -5.15 17.33 2.90
C GLU A 274 -5.19 18.80 2.49
N ASN A 275 -4.66 19.15 1.31
CA ASN A 275 -4.68 20.51 0.80
C ASN A 275 -5.96 20.88 0.05
N ASP A 276 -6.44 20.02 -0.84
CA ASP A 276 -7.67 20.18 -1.64
C ASP A 276 -8.18 18.80 -2.05
N TRP A 277 -9.09 18.25 -1.25
CA TRP A 277 -9.64 16.92 -1.47
C TRP A 277 -10.32 16.77 -2.84
N ALA A 278 -11.02 17.79 -3.32
CA ALA A 278 -11.72 17.72 -4.61
C ALA A 278 -10.72 17.62 -5.76
N ALA A 279 -9.63 18.40 -5.71
CA ALA A 279 -8.56 18.30 -6.69
C ALA A 279 -7.83 16.94 -6.63
N ALA A 280 -7.63 16.38 -5.43
CA ALA A 280 -7.06 15.05 -5.26
C ALA A 280 -7.96 13.94 -5.83
N ALA A 281 -9.29 14.06 -5.66
CA ALA A 281 -10.25 13.12 -6.22
C ALA A 281 -10.28 13.16 -7.75
N ASP A 282 -10.29 14.36 -8.34
CA ASP A 282 -10.18 14.53 -9.80
C ASP A 282 -8.88 13.93 -10.32
N PHE A 283 -7.75 14.21 -9.65
CA PHE A 283 -6.44 13.66 -9.99
C PHE A 283 -6.42 12.13 -9.92
N TYR A 284 -6.94 11.54 -8.82
CA TYR A 284 -6.99 10.09 -8.65
C TYR A 284 -7.86 9.42 -9.73
N ASN A 285 -8.99 10.03 -10.08
CA ASN A 285 -9.84 9.53 -11.16
C ASN A 285 -9.13 9.54 -12.52
N ASP A 286 -8.39 10.59 -12.83
CA ASP A 286 -7.57 10.68 -14.04
C ASP A 286 -6.44 9.63 -14.02
N LEU A 287 -5.78 9.44 -12.88
CA LEU A 287 -4.73 8.44 -12.69
C LEU A 287 -5.26 7.02 -12.95
N VAL A 288 -6.38 6.64 -12.32
CA VAL A 288 -7.00 5.32 -12.52
C VAL A 288 -7.37 5.10 -14.00
N SER A 289 -7.79 6.15 -14.72
CA SER A 289 -8.16 6.04 -16.14
C SER A 289 -7.00 5.63 -17.05
N LEU A 290 -5.76 5.74 -16.58
CA LEU A 290 -4.55 5.41 -17.36
C LEU A 290 -4.22 3.91 -17.34
N GLY A 291 -4.69 3.16 -16.34
CA GLY A 291 -4.54 1.71 -16.24
C GLY A 291 -3.09 1.20 -16.11
N ALA A 292 -2.94 0.07 -15.43
CA ALA A 292 -1.63 -0.53 -15.15
C ALA A 292 -1.01 -1.32 -16.34
N PHE A 293 -1.74 -1.46 -17.43
CA PHE A 293 -1.28 -2.22 -18.61
C PHE A 293 -0.61 -1.38 -19.68
N ASP A 294 -0.79 -0.06 -19.65
CA ASP A 294 -0.39 0.83 -20.73
C ASP A 294 0.92 1.59 -20.44
N TYR A 295 1.39 1.59 -19.19
CA TYR A 295 2.52 2.39 -18.73
C TYR A 295 3.46 1.56 -17.84
N THR A 296 4.73 1.95 -17.83
CA THR A 296 5.66 1.62 -16.76
C THR A 296 5.53 2.62 -15.62
N TYR A 297 6.13 2.33 -14.46
CA TYR A 297 5.94 3.13 -13.25
C TYR A 297 6.40 4.59 -13.42
N CYS A 298 7.66 4.81 -13.84
CA CYS A 298 8.19 6.17 -13.99
C CYS A 298 7.52 6.93 -15.16
N GLU A 299 7.18 6.22 -16.26
CA GLU A 299 6.41 6.82 -17.36
C GLU A 299 5.04 7.34 -16.90
N LEU A 300 4.35 6.59 -16.04
CA LEU A 300 3.07 7.00 -15.47
C LEU A 300 3.24 8.27 -14.63
N LEU A 301 4.22 8.28 -13.72
CA LEU A 301 4.46 9.41 -12.82
C LEU A 301 4.83 10.69 -13.60
N ASP A 302 5.71 10.60 -14.60
CA ASP A 302 6.06 11.72 -15.47
C ASP A 302 4.82 12.26 -16.19
N LYS A 303 3.97 11.35 -16.70
CA LYS A 303 2.75 11.73 -17.43
C LYS A 303 1.75 12.49 -16.55
N VAL A 304 1.61 12.12 -15.28
CA VAL A 304 0.66 12.74 -14.34
C VAL A 304 1.28 13.86 -13.50
N GLY A 305 2.59 14.06 -13.61
CA GLY A 305 3.31 15.14 -12.94
C GLY A 305 3.58 14.90 -11.46
N LEU A 306 3.72 13.63 -11.05
CA LEU A 306 4.14 13.24 -9.70
C LEU A 306 5.66 13.13 -9.58
N GLU A 307 6.16 13.27 -8.34
CA GLU A 307 7.58 13.03 -8.05
C GLU A 307 7.89 11.54 -8.18
N CYS A 308 8.91 11.21 -8.98
CA CYS A 308 9.46 9.86 -9.05
C CYS A 308 10.69 9.73 -8.13
N PHE A 309 10.78 8.65 -7.40
CA PHE A 309 11.91 8.41 -6.48
C PHE A 309 13.27 8.27 -7.19
N THR A 310 13.28 8.04 -8.49
CA THR A 310 14.51 8.03 -9.30
C THR A 310 15.18 9.39 -9.41
N ASP A 311 14.42 10.47 -9.19
CA ASP A 311 14.94 11.85 -9.15
C ASP A 311 15.35 12.28 -7.73
N GLY A 312 15.08 11.46 -6.72
CA GLY A 312 15.36 11.69 -5.32
C GLY A 312 14.24 11.22 -4.41
N LEU A 313 14.42 11.36 -3.09
CA LEU A 313 13.36 11.01 -2.14
C LEU A 313 12.18 11.98 -2.30
N PRO A 314 10.96 11.51 -2.63
CA PRO A 314 9.78 12.38 -2.69
C PRO A 314 9.50 13.09 -1.36
N ALA A 315 9.06 14.34 -1.46
CA ALA A 315 8.82 15.20 -0.29
C ALA A 315 7.73 14.65 0.64
N CYS A 316 6.81 13.83 0.13
CA CYS A 316 5.75 13.21 0.90
C CYS A 316 6.25 12.29 2.04
N VAL A 317 7.45 11.68 1.93
CA VAL A 317 7.97 10.80 3.00
C VAL A 317 8.34 11.56 4.27
N PRO A 318 9.20 12.60 4.23
CA PRO A 318 9.44 13.42 5.40
C PRO A 318 8.16 14.07 5.94
N GLN A 319 7.27 14.55 5.06
CA GLN A 319 6.01 15.18 5.46
C GLN A 319 5.10 14.20 6.22
N ALA A 320 4.92 12.98 5.73
CA ALA A 320 4.10 11.97 6.41
C ALA A 320 4.64 11.61 7.81
N VAL A 321 5.96 11.60 7.98
CA VAL A 321 6.58 11.39 9.31
C VAL A 321 6.28 12.56 10.24
N GLU A 322 6.38 13.81 9.75
CA GLU A 322 6.06 15.02 10.51
C GLU A 322 4.57 15.09 10.88
N ASP A 323 3.68 14.75 9.95
CA ASP A 323 2.24 14.74 10.16
C ASP A 323 1.85 13.69 11.21
N MET A 324 2.38 12.47 11.12
CA MET A 324 2.14 11.43 12.11
C MET A 324 2.64 11.85 13.51
N GLU A 325 3.82 12.48 13.60
CA GLU A 325 4.36 12.98 14.87
C GLU A 325 3.45 14.07 15.47
N ALA A 326 2.96 14.99 14.64
CA ALA A 326 2.06 16.06 15.07
C ALA A 326 0.72 15.50 15.56
N LEU A 327 0.13 14.54 14.86
CA LEU A 327 -1.13 13.88 15.26
C LEU A 327 -0.97 13.09 16.57
N CYS A 328 0.10 12.30 16.71
CA CYS A 328 0.41 11.58 17.95
C CYS A 328 0.55 12.54 19.14
N LEU A 329 1.28 13.65 18.96
CA LEU A 329 1.45 14.65 20.01
C LEU A 329 0.12 15.35 20.37
N ALA A 330 -0.72 15.62 19.38
CA ALA A 330 -2.05 16.22 19.62
C ALA A 330 -2.94 15.25 20.42
N TRP A 331 -2.93 13.98 20.07
CA TRP A 331 -3.68 12.93 20.76
C TRP A 331 -3.22 12.78 22.23
N GLU A 332 -1.91 12.71 22.49
CA GLU A 332 -1.33 12.64 23.84
C GLU A 332 -1.74 13.84 24.72
N ASN A 333 -1.85 15.04 24.13
CA ASN A 333 -2.25 16.25 24.86
C ASN A 333 -3.78 16.32 25.13
N ALA A 334 -4.57 15.56 24.41
CA ALA A 334 -6.03 15.51 24.57
C ALA A 334 -6.48 14.40 25.54
N ALA A 335 -5.67 13.37 25.75
CA ALA A 335 -5.91 12.25 26.66
C ALA A 335 -5.58 12.62 28.11
#